data_a604d6288dcab5515285c6e2f1822653
#
_entry.id   a604d6288dcab5515285c6e2f1822653
#
_cell.length_a   1.000
_cell.length_b   1.000
_cell.length_c   1.000
_cell.angle_alpha   90.00
_cell.angle_beta   90.00
_cell.angle_gamma   90.00
#
_symmetry.space_group_name_H-M   'P 1'
#
loop_
_entity.id
_entity.type
_entity.pdbx_description
1 polymer ?
#
loop_
_entity_poly.entity_id
_entity_poly.type
_entity_poly.pdbx_seq_one_letter_code
_entity_poly.pdbx_strand_id
1 'polypeptide(L)'
;MNNFIINLIPGKTFLHQLSGTTKVRLFFVLIVYLIMSFDLRLILPVFILGIIGLISLRPKLKSVRYIIIFVVVMNLVNILLYYLANPHLGMLYFGHETIWFQFNDYYIVTYEEVWFLLSRFLKMIASFLISLDFILAITPSEFAAGLYSCKVPYKICTIVEMAFRYIPDIARD
;
A
#
# COMPACT_ATOMS: atom_id res chain seq x y z
N MET A 1 -11.28 21.54 -17.92
CA MET A 1 -11.84 20.18 -17.79
C MET A 1 -10.71 19.25 -17.43
N ASN A 2 -10.89 18.54 -16.33
CA ASN A 2 -9.79 17.99 -15.54
C ASN A 2 -9.28 16.67 -16.11
N ASN A 3 -7.99 16.66 -16.44
CA ASN A 3 -7.24 15.49 -16.87
C ASN A 3 -7.14 14.48 -15.73
N PHE A 4 -8.13 13.62 -15.59
CA PHE A 4 -8.10 12.42 -14.76
C PHE A 4 -7.32 11.27 -15.44
N ILE A 5 -6.60 11.60 -16.50
CA ILE A 5 -5.69 10.65 -17.12
C ILE A 5 -4.41 10.71 -16.28
N ILE A 6 -4.13 9.63 -15.59
CA ILE A 6 -2.81 9.34 -15.03
C ILE A 6 -1.85 9.38 -16.22
N ASN A 7 -1.30 10.55 -16.51
CA ASN A 7 -0.26 10.68 -17.52
C ASN A 7 0.94 9.88 -16.99
N LEU A 8 1.06 8.67 -17.48
CA LEU A 8 2.27 7.89 -17.42
C LEU A 8 3.36 8.70 -18.13
N ILE A 9 4.05 9.52 -17.37
CA ILE A 9 5.25 10.22 -17.87
C ILE A 9 6.32 9.14 -17.90
N PRO A 10 6.85 8.76 -19.06
CA PRO A 10 7.96 7.83 -19.12
C PRO A 10 9.15 8.46 -18.39
N GLY A 11 9.31 8.10 -17.15
CA GLY A 11 10.39 8.58 -16.29
C GLY A 11 11.65 7.76 -16.54
N LYS A 12 12.82 8.42 -16.48
CA LYS A 12 14.15 7.76 -16.55
C LYS A 12 14.55 7.15 -15.17
N THR A 13 13.60 6.83 -14.33
CA THR A 13 13.85 6.38 -12.95
C THR A 13 14.15 4.89 -12.93
N PHE A 14 14.91 4.42 -11.96
CA PHE A 14 15.29 3.01 -11.80
C PHE A 14 14.07 2.08 -11.84
N LEU A 15 12.97 2.45 -11.19
CA LEU A 15 11.70 1.70 -11.19
C LEU A 15 11.06 1.62 -12.61
N HIS A 16 11.24 2.63 -13.44
CA HIS A 16 10.73 2.62 -14.83
C HIS A 16 11.56 1.74 -15.76
N GLN A 17 12.86 1.56 -15.46
CA GLN A 17 13.77 0.73 -16.27
C GLN A 17 13.60 -0.77 -15.99
N LEU A 18 12.96 -1.15 -14.89
CA LEU A 18 12.65 -2.55 -14.59
C LEU A 18 11.64 -3.09 -15.61
N SER A 19 11.83 -4.34 -16.02
CA SER A 19 10.86 -5.03 -16.88
C SER A 19 9.49 -5.15 -16.17
N GLY A 20 8.39 -5.08 -16.92
CA GLY A 20 7.04 -5.18 -16.38
C GLY A 20 6.83 -6.47 -15.56
N THR A 21 7.45 -7.57 -16.00
CA THR A 21 7.41 -8.85 -15.28
C THR A 21 8.06 -8.76 -13.89
N THR A 22 9.18 -8.05 -13.79
CA THR A 22 9.89 -7.86 -12.51
C THR A 22 9.09 -6.95 -11.58
N LYS A 23 8.48 -5.87 -12.08
CA LYS A 23 7.63 -4.97 -11.31
C LYS A 23 6.45 -5.73 -10.67
N VAL A 24 5.74 -6.54 -11.46
CA VAL A 24 4.59 -7.33 -10.98
C VAL A 24 5.03 -8.35 -9.93
N ARG A 25 6.08 -9.10 -10.17
CA ARG A 25 6.59 -10.08 -9.19
C ARG A 25 7.03 -9.41 -7.89
N LEU A 26 7.76 -8.31 -7.97
CA LEU A 26 8.23 -7.56 -6.81
C LEU A 26 7.05 -7.04 -5.99
N PHE A 27 6.04 -6.50 -6.64
CA PHE A 27 4.81 -6.05 -5.98
C PHE A 27 4.14 -7.18 -5.21
N PHE A 28 3.91 -8.35 -5.85
CA PHE A 28 3.29 -9.48 -5.17
C PHE A 28 4.13 -9.98 -4.00
N VAL A 29 5.45 -10.10 -4.16
CA VAL A 29 6.35 -10.53 -3.08
C VAL A 29 6.28 -9.56 -1.90
N LEU A 30 6.33 -8.25 -2.14
CA LEU A 30 6.26 -7.24 -1.08
C LEU A 30 4.91 -7.24 -0.36
N ILE A 31 3.80 -7.39 -1.09
CA ILE A 31 2.46 -7.48 -0.47
C ILE A 31 2.33 -8.74 0.39
N VAL A 32 2.74 -9.90 -0.14
CA VAL A 32 2.72 -11.15 0.63
C VAL A 32 3.62 -11.05 1.87
N TYR A 33 4.81 -10.48 1.72
CA TYR A 33 5.71 -10.22 2.83
C TYR A 33 5.06 -9.34 3.91
N LEU A 34 4.39 -8.24 3.52
CA LEU A 34 3.67 -7.38 4.47
C LEU A 34 2.51 -8.11 5.15
N ILE A 35 1.77 -8.96 4.43
CA ILE A 35 0.67 -9.74 5.03
C ILE A 35 1.22 -10.66 6.12
N MET A 36 2.34 -11.32 5.87
CA MET A 36 2.97 -12.27 6.81
C MET A 36 3.74 -11.58 7.95
N SER A 37 4.12 -10.31 7.78
CA SER A 37 4.89 -9.58 8.80
C SER A 37 3.98 -9.01 9.88
N PHE A 38 4.23 -9.35 11.13
CA PHE A 38 3.53 -8.79 12.30
C PHE A 38 4.43 -7.87 13.13
N ASP A 39 5.75 -8.02 13.01
CA ASP A 39 6.72 -7.22 13.73
C ASP A 39 7.00 -5.88 13.05
N LEU A 40 7.04 -4.81 13.84
CA LEU A 40 7.38 -3.47 13.39
C LEU A 40 8.74 -3.41 12.69
N ARG A 41 9.70 -4.20 13.17
CA ARG A 41 11.06 -4.28 12.60
C ARG A 41 11.09 -4.78 11.17
N LEU A 42 10.15 -5.66 10.81
CA LEU A 42 10.01 -6.22 9.46
C LEU A 42 9.23 -5.28 8.53
N ILE A 43 8.31 -4.49 9.08
CA ILE A 43 7.49 -3.54 8.31
C ILE A 43 8.29 -2.29 7.92
N LEU A 44 9.18 -1.80 8.81
CA LEU A 44 9.98 -0.61 8.60
C LEU A 44 10.81 -0.59 7.30
N PRO A 45 11.56 -1.63 6.93
CA PRO A 45 12.32 -1.63 5.68
C PRO A 45 11.43 -1.48 4.46
N VAL A 46 10.27 -2.12 4.46
CA VAL A 46 9.31 -2.04 3.34
C VAL A 46 8.66 -0.67 3.26
N PHE A 47 8.35 -0.05 4.39
CA PHE A 47 7.86 1.32 4.48
C PHE A 47 8.88 2.32 3.91
N ILE A 48 10.15 2.16 4.27
CA ILE A 48 11.24 3.00 3.75
C ILE A 48 11.39 2.81 2.23
N LEU A 49 11.32 1.57 1.75
CA LEU A 49 11.34 1.27 0.31
C LEU A 49 10.20 1.95 -0.44
N GLY A 50 8.97 1.95 0.11
CA GLY A 50 7.82 2.66 -0.47
C GLY A 50 8.05 4.17 -0.53
N ILE A 51 8.60 4.79 0.52
CA ILE A 51 8.93 6.22 0.49
C ILE A 51 9.99 6.53 -0.57
N ILE A 52 11.06 5.72 -0.66
CA ILE A 52 12.10 5.89 -1.68
C ILE A 52 11.52 5.75 -3.08
N GLY A 53 10.61 4.77 -3.29
CA GLY A 53 9.89 4.57 -4.54
C GLY A 53 9.10 5.81 -4.93
N LEU A 54 8.30 6.35 -4.01
CA LEU A 54 7.48 7.53 -4.25
C LEU A 54 8.33 8.77 -4.59
N ILE A 55 9.40 9.02 -3.85
CA ILE A 55 10.32 10.14 -4.11
C ILE A 55 10.99 9.98 -5.48
N SER A 56 11.36 8.76 -5.82
CA SER A 56 12.00 8.41 -7.09
C SER A 56 11.07 8.66 -8.28
N LEU A 57 9.81 8.31 -8.17
CA LEU A 57 8.80 8.45 -9.24
C LEU A 57 8.38 9.91 -9.50
N ARG A 58 8.64 10.83 -8.56
CA ARG A 58 8.31 12.27 -8.65
C ARG A 58 6.89 12.54 -9.19
N PRO A 59 5.84 11.93 -8.62
CA PRO A 59 4.49 12.15 -9.09
C PRO A 59 4.10 13.63 -8.96
N LYS A 60 3.07 14.07 -9.70
CA LYS A 60 2.50 15.41 -9.49
C LYS A 60 1.93 15.49 -8.07
N LEU A 61 2.71 16.08 -7.16
CA LEU A 61 2.45 16.11 -5.71
C LEU A 61 1.04 16.57 -5.33
N LYS A 62 0.42 17.47 -6.12
CA LYS A 62 -0.92 17.96 -5.83
C LYS A 62 -2.00 16.87 -5.83
N SER A 63 -2.00 15.97 -6.83
CA SER A 63 -3.01 14.91 -6.92
C SER A 63 -2.76 13.79 -5.91
N VAL A 64 -1.50 13.41 -5.72
CA VAL A 64 -1.12 12.34 -4.79
C VAL A 64 -1.28 12.77 -3.33
N ARG A 65 -1.04 14.04 -3.01
CA ARG A 65 -1.17 14.57 -1.65
C ARG A 65 -2.57 14.36 -1.04
N TYR A 66 -3.62 14.66 -1.81
CA TYR A 66 -5.00 14.48 -1.31
C TYR A 66 -5.31 13.01 -1.02
N ILE A 67 -4.83 12.10 -1.87
CA ILE A 67 -5.03 10.66 -1.68
C ILE A 67 -4.28 10.17 -0.43
N ILE A 68 -3.03 10.61 -0.25
CA ILE A 68 -2.22 10.27 0.94
C ILE A 68 -2.91 10.78 2.21
N ILE A 69 -3.34 12.05 2.24
CA ILE A 69 -4.04 12.63 3.39
C ILE A 69 -5.30 11.83 3.70
N PHE A 70 -6.11 11.53 2.69
CA PHE A 70 -7.32 10.72 2.85
C PHE A 70 -7.03 9.35 3.46
N VAL A 71 -6.02 8.65 2.96
CA VAL A 71 -5.62 7.33 3.48
C VAL A 71 -5.11 7.42 4.90
N VAL A 72 -4.31 8.44 5.24
CA VAL A 72 -3.81 8.64 6.61
C VAL A 72 -4.98 8.91 7.57
N VAL A 73 -5.91 9.79 7.20
CA VAL A 73 -7.09 10.09 8.03
C VAL A 73 -7.94 8.83 8.24
N MET A 74 -8.24 8.08 7.16
CA MET A 74 -9.01 6.82 7.27
C MET A 74 -8.30 5.78 8.12
N ASN A 75 -6.96 5.71 8.05
CA ASN A 75 -6.18 4.82 8.87
C ASN A 75 -6.20 5.22 10.35
N LEU A 76 -6.15 6.52 10.67
CA LEU A 76 -6.30 7.01 12.04
C LEU A 76 -7.68 6.68 12.62
N VAL A 77 -8.75 6.88 11.84
CA VAL A 77 -10.11 6.49 12.24
C VAL A 77 -10.19 4.98 12.48
N ASN A 78 -9.59 4.18 11.61
CA ASN A 78 -9.56 2.72 11.76
C ASN A 78 -8.88 2.29 13.07
N ILE A 79 -7.73 2.89 13.42
CA ILE A 79 -7.01 2.62 14.67
C ILE A 79 -7.85 3.00 15.88
N LEU A 80 -8.49 4.17 15.83
CA LEU A 80 -9.37 4.62 16.91
C LEU A 80 -10.52 3.62 17.15
N LEU A 81 -11.15 3.16 16.06
CA LEU A 81 -12.21 2.15 16.15
C LEU A 81 -11.71 0.81 16.71
N TYR A 82 -10.50 0.39 16.35
CA TYR A 82 -9.87 -0.82 16.90
C TYR A 82 -9.68 -0.71 18.42
N TYR A 83 -9.12 0.39 18.89
CA TYR A 83 -8.91 0.63 20.30
C TYR A 83 -10.24 0.71 21.08
N LEU A 84 -11.26 1.36 20.51
CA LEU A 84 -12.58 1.45 21.14
C LEU A 84 -13.29 0.10 21.21
N ALA A 85 -13.12 -0.75 20.19
CA ALA A 85 -13.75 -2.06 20.14
C ALA A 85 -13.11 -3.08 21.12
N ASN A 86 -11.79 -3.07 21.22
CA ASN A 86 -11.07 -3.97 22.12
C ASN A 86 -9.71 -3.38 22.54
N PRO A 87 -9.60 -2.78 23.71
CA PRO A 87 -8.36 -2.17 24.21
C PRO A 87 -7.33 -3.19 24.73
N HIS A 88 -7.58 -4.49 24.66
CA HIS A 88 -6.69 -5.57 25.14
C HIS A 88 -6.07 -6.40 24.03
N LEU A 89 -6.08 -5.92 22.78
CA LEU A 89 -5.53 -6.67 21.64
C LEU A 89 -4.01 -6.86 21.75
N GLY A 90 -3.29 -5.90 22.30
CA GLY A 90 -1.85 -6.01 22.54
C GLY A 90 -1.49 -7.17 23.46
N MET A 91 -2.27 -7.38 24.53
CA MET A 91 -2.08 -8.52 25.44
C MET A 91 -2.21 -9.86 24.73
N LEU A 92 -3.16 -10.01 23.82
CA LEU A 92 -3.36 -11.25 23.06
C LEU A 92 -2.15 -11.60 22.20
N TYR A 93 -1.39 -10.59 21.74
CA TYR A 93 -0.21 -10.79 20.90
C TYR A 93 1.08 -11.00 21.68
N PHE A 94 1.27 -10.28 22.78
CA PHE A 94 2.53 -10.29 23.53
C PHE A 94 2.49 -11.14 24.79
N GLY A 95 1.30 -11.51 25.28
CA GLY A 95 1.11 -12.41 26.43
C GLY A 95 1.44 -11.79 27.79
N HIS A 96 1.70 -10.50 27.86
CA HIS A 96 1.93 -9.72 29.09
C HIS A 96 1.33 -8.32 28.93
N GLU A 97 1.03 -7.68 30.07
CA GLU A 97 0.51 -6.32 30.10
C GLU A 97 1.39 -5.44 30.99
N THR A 98 1.96 -4.40 30.40
CA THR A 98 2.58 -3.31 31.13
C THR A 98 1.68 -2.08 31.06
N ILE A 99 0.97 -1.81 32.16
CA ILE A 99 0.02 -0.71 32.24
C ILE A 99 0.78 0.60 32.26
N TRP A 100 0.54 1.46 31.27
CA TRP A 100 1.10 2.81 31.25
C TRP A 100 0.11 3.83 31.82
N PHE A 101 -1.15 3.74 31.44
CA PHE A 101 -2.20 4.64 31.90
C PHE A 101 -3.54 3.93 31.93
N GLN A 102 -4.29 4.09 33.03
CA GLN A 102 -5.61 3.48 33.23
C GLN A 102 -6.65 4.60 33.37
N PHE A 103 -7.60 4.64 32.44
CA PHE A 103 -8.76 5.55 32.53
C PHE A 103 -9.93 4.93 33.28
N ASN A 104 -10.22 3.66 33.03
CA ASN A 104 -11.26 2.85 33.63
C ASN A 104 -10.80 1.38 33.65
N ASP A 105 -11.54 0.51 34.37
CA ASP A 105 -11.24 -0.93 34.38
C ASP A 105 -11.28 -1.59 33.00
N TYR A 106 -11.95 -0.98 32.03
CA TYR A 106 -12.03 -1.47 30.64
C TYR A 106 -11.05 -0.78 29.69
N TYR A 107 -10.83 0.53 29.83
CA TYR A 107 -9.95 1.29 28.95
C TYR A 107 -8.58 1.50 29.62
N ILE A 108 -7.67 0.62 29.27
CA ILE A 108 -6.28 0.62 29.75
C ILE A 108 -5.37 0.85 28.57
N VAL A 109 -4.44 1.80 28.69
CA VAL A 109 -3.39 2.01 27.69
C VAL A 109 -2.16 1.24 28.15
N THR A 110 -1.86 0.14 27.47
CA THR A 110 -0.68 -0.67 27.71
C THR A 110 0.39 -0.36 26.66
N TYR A 111 1.65 -0.57 26.98
CA TYR A 111 2.76 -0.40 26.06
C TYR A 111 2.63 -1.34 24.85
N GLU A 112 2.16 -2.55 25.09
CA GLU A 112 1.91 -3.59 24.10
C GLU A 112 0.81 -3.18 23.11
N GLU A 113 -0.27 -2.54 23.61
CA GLU A 113 -1.34 -2.04 22.77
C GLU A 113 -0.87 -0.93 21.83
N VAL A 114 -0.09 0.03 22.35
CA VAL A 114 0.48 1.11 21.54
C VAL A 114 1.40 0.53 20.46
N TRP A 115 2.23 -0.45 20.79
CA TRP A 115 3.12 -1.12 19.85
C TRP A 115 2.37 -1.88 18.77
N PHE A 116 1.31 -2.57 19.15
CA PHE A 116 0.43 -3.27 18.22
C PHE A 116 -0.27 -2.32 17.25
N LEU A 117 -0.88 -1.24 17.77
CA LEU A 117 -1.55 -0.24 16.95
C LEU A 117 -0.58 0.49 16.01
N LEU A 118 0.63 0.80 16.48
CA LEU A 118 1.68 1.42 15.66
C LEU A 118 2.13 0.50 14.52
N SER A 119 2.32 -0.78 14.80
CA SER A 119 2.69 -1.78 13.80
C SER A 119 1.61 -1.90 12.73
N ARG A 120 0.34 -1.91 13.14
CA ARG A 120 -0.81 -1.93 12.24
C ARG A 120 -0.91 -0.67 11.37
N PHE A 121 -0.70 0.50 11.98
CA PHE A 121 -0.68 1.78 11.28
C PHE A 121 0.38 1.81 10.16
N LEU A 122 1.61 1.47 10.51
CA LEU A 122 2.71 1.43 9.55
C LEU A 122 2.48 0.39 8.46
N LYS A 123 1.95 -0.78 8.79
CA LYS A 123 1.61 -1.84 7.83
C LYS A 123 0.61 -1.35 6.77
N MET A 124 -0.46 -0.68 7.18
CA MET A 124 -1.47 -0.16 6.26
C MET A 124 -0.89 0.94 5.35
N ILE A 125 -0.10 1.86 5.90
CA ILE A 125 0.55 2.90 5.10
C ILE A 125 1.59 2.30 4.15
N ALA A 126 2.40 1.35 4.60
CA ALA A 126 3.39 0.67 3.76
C ALA A 126 2.73 -0.06 2.58
N SER A 127 1.64 -0.79 2.82
CA SER A 127 0.86 -1.46 1.76
C SER A 127 0.33 -0.46 0.75
N PHE A 128 -0.19 0.67 1.22
CA PHE A 128 -0.69 1.73 0.36
C PHE A 128 0.43 2.36 -0.49
N LEU A 129 1.58 2.68 0.13
CA LEU A 129 2.73 3.26 -0.59
C LEU A 129 3.22 2.33 -1.70
N ILE A 130 3.39 1.04 -1.41
CA ILE A 130 3.83 0.05 -2.41
C ILE A 130 2.80 -0.07 -3.54
N SER A 131 1.51 -0.07 -3.23
CA SER A 131 0.45 -0.12 -4.24
C SER A 131 0.45 1.14 -5.11
N LEU A 132 0.67 2.30 -4.51
CA LEU A 132 0.78 3.58 -5.22
C LEU A 132 2.00 3.59 -6.15
N ASP A 133 3.17 3.17 -5.65
CA ASP A 133 4.40 3.08 -6.44
C ASP A 133 4.22 2.14 -7.62
N PHE A 134 3.56 1.01 -7.40
CA PHE A 134 3.27 0.05 -8.46
C PHE A 134 2.38 0.66 -9.55
N ILE A 135 1.28 1.31 -9.19
CA ILE A 135 0.34 1.94 -10.13
C ILE A 135 1.03 3.05 -10.92
N LEU A 136 1.92 3.83 -10.29
CA LEU A 136 2.64 4.93 -10.95
C LEU A 136 3.78 4.44 -11.84
N ALA A 137 4.36 3.27 -11.54
CA ALA A 137 5.53 2.75 -12.26
C ALA A 137 5.19 1.81 -13.41
N ILE A 138 3.97 1.24 -13.47
CA ILE A 138 3.60 0.22 -14.43
C ILE A 138 2.74 0.78 -15.57
N THR A 139 3.00 0.30 -16.80
CA THR A 139 2.11 0.55 -17.93
C THR A 139 1.09 -0.58 -18.10
N PRO A 140 -0.07 -0.34 -18.72
CA PRO A 140 -1.07 -1.39 -18.95
C PRO A 140 -0.53 -2.63 -19.67
N SER A 141 0.30 -2.43 -20.68
CA SER A 141 0.93 -3.52 -21.43
C SER A 141 1.97 -4.28 -20.60
N GLU A 142 2.76 -3.57 -19.78
CA GLU A 142 3.69 -4.20 -18.84
C GLU A 142 2.96 -5.01 -17.78
N PHE A 143 1.79 -4.52 -17.32
CA PHE A 143 0.95 -5.24 -16.37
C PHE A 143 0.43 -6.55 -16.94
N ALA A 144 -0.12 -6.53 -18.18
CA ALA A 144 -0.59 -7.73 -18.84
C ALA A 144 0.53 -8.75 -19.06
N ALA A 145 1.71 -8.30 -19.50
CA ALA A 145 2.91 -9.16 -19.66
C ALA A 145 3.37 -9.73 -18.30
N GLY A 146 3.31 -8.93 -17.26
CA GLY A 146 3.62 -9.35 -15.88
C GLY A 146 2.68 -10.43 -15.37
N LEU A 147 1.38 -10.30 -15.57
CA LEU A 147 0.38 -11.30 -15.21
C LEU A 147 0.62 -12.61 -15.94
N TYR A 148 0.93 -12.55 -17.24
CA TYR A 148 1.28 -13.74 -18.01
C TYR A 148 2.50 -14.47 -17.42
N SER A 149 3.51 -13.73 -16.98
CA SER A 149 4.70 -14.31 -16.32
C SER A 149 4.40 -14.98 -14.98
N CYS A 150 3.28 -14.61 -14.33
CA CYS A 150 2.76 -15.24 -13.12
C CYS A 150 1.86 -16.46 -13.39
N LYS A 151 1.91 -16.99 -14.63
CA LYS A 151 1.09 -18.13 -15.09
C LYS A 151 -0.41 -17.86 -15.15
N VAL A 152 -0.83 -16.60 -15.22
CA VAL A 152 -2.23 -16.26 -15.49
C VAL A 152 -2.56 -16.64 -16.94
N PRO A 153 -3.73 -17.25 -17.22
CA PRO A 153 -4.11 -17.66 -18.56
C PRO A 153 -4.07 -16.47 -19.55
N TYR A 154 -3.52 -16.69 -20.74
CA TYR A 154 -3.38 -15.66 -21.78
C TYR A 154 -4.67 -14.90 -22.08
N LYS A 155 -5.80 -15.60 -22.10
CA LYS A 155 -7.12 -14.97 -22.32
C LYS A 155 -7.43 -13.84 -21.34
N ILE A 156 -7.11 -14.04 -20.06
CA ILE A 156 -7.30 -13.02 -19.01
C ILE A 156 -6.36 -11.85 -19.23
N CYS A 157 -5.09 -12.10 -19.52
CA CYS A 157 -4.09 -11.06 -19.78
C CYS A 157 -4.50 -10.17 -20.97
N THR A 158 -5.02 -10.76 -22.04
CA THR A 158 -5.50 -10.03 -23.23
C THR A 158 -6.74 -9.17 -22.91
N ILE A 159 -7.69 -9.71 -22.13
CA ILE A 159 -8.88 -8.95 -21.69
C ILE A 159 -8.45 -7.72 -20.88
N VAL A 160 -7.53 -7.90 -19.94
CA VAL A 160 -7.01 -6.81 -19.10
C VAL A 160 -6.33 -5.74 -19.96
N GLU A 161 -5.47 -6.15 -20.91
CA GLU A 161 -4.80 -5.21 -21.82
C GLU A 161 -5.78 -4.41 -22.67
N MET A 162 -6.79 -5.08 -23.25
CA MET A 162 -7.85 -4.42 -24.01
C MET A 162 -8.66 -3.47 -23.14
N ALA A 163 -9.06 -3.87 -21.93
CA ALA A 163 -9.81 -3.03 -21.02
C ALA A 163 -9.07 -1.72 -20.74
N PHE A 164 -7.79 -1.77 -20.41
CA PHE A 164 -6.98 -0.57 -20.18
C PHE A 164 -6.81 0.30 -21.41
N ARG A 165 -6.84 -0.27 -22.60
CA ARG A 165 -6.77 0.48 -23.87
C ARG A 165 -8.06 1.23 -24.16
N TYR A 166 -9.22 0.61 -23.90
CA TYR A 166 -10.53 1.20 -24.17
C TYR A 166 -11.01 2.21 -23.12
N ILE A 167 -10.57 2.11 -21.86
CA ILE A 167 -10.95 3.06 -20.81
C ILE A 167 -10.65 4.52 -21.19
N PRO A 168 -9.48 4.89 -21.72
CA PRO A 168 -9.22 6.27 -22.13
C PRO A 168 -10.07 6.75 -23.31
N ASP A 169 -10.44 5.85 -24.21
CA ASP A 169 -11.23 6.17 -25.41
C ASP A 169 -12.68 6.46 -25.01
N ILE A 170 -13.25 5.64 -24.13
CA ILE A 170 -14.61 5.85 -23.56
C ILE A 170 -14.69 7.13 -22.73
N ALA A 171 -13.62 7.51 -22.05
CA ALA A 171 -13.59 8.73 -21.23
C ALA A 171 -13.44 10.02 -22.06
N ARG A 172 -13.20 9.90 -23.37
CA ARG A 172 -13.10 11.06 -24.29
C ARG A 172 -14.42 11.39 -24.99
N ASP A 173 -15.29 10.39 -25.15
CA ASP A 173 -16.64 10.57 -25.68
C ASP A 173 -17.60 11.10 -24.59
#